data_bccff1bd4338c6e5b683ab36cf84f2a8
#
_entry.id   bccff1bd4338c6e5b683ab36cf84f2a8
#
_cell.length_a   1.000
_cell.length_b   1.000
_cell.length_c   1.000
_cell.angle_alpha   90.00
_cell.angle_beta   90.00
_cell.angle_gamma   90.00
#
_symmetry.space_group_name_H-M   'P 1'
#
loop_
_entity.id
_entity.type
_entity.pdbx_description
1 polymer ?
#
loop_
_entity_poly.entity_id
_entity_poly.type
_entity_poly.pdbx_seq_one_letter_code
_entity_poly.pdbx_strand_id
1 'polypeptide(L)'
;MRILLPSQEQRLLSVIRPGEPFGPRDRALITFAIHTGLRSHELCGLDVGHVMTRDSFPRQWVEVVGKGDRVRQVPLNPIARQAVLDLVHFNRSRGFAVAGSSPLLVTRCHRRLPTRSLRDLIQRYRERADLDIQCTPHTFRHTMASRLANCASLPVVKTVLGHARLSSTQVYTHTTPAQLVAGMDRLAES
;
A
#
# COMPACT_ATOMS: atom_id res chain seq x y z
N MET A 1 -12.14 -6.71 -15.56
CA MET A 1 -11.17 -6.65 -14.45
C MET A 1 -11.92 -6.17 -13.24
N ARG A 2 -11.89 -6.88 -12.10
CA ARG A 2 -12.73 -6.52 -10.95
C ARG A 2 -11.92 -5.63 -9.99
N ILE A 3 -12.51 -4.52 -9.57
CA ILE A 3 -11.98 -3.59 -8.55
C ILE A 3 -12.78 -3.75 -7.27
N LEU A 4 -12.19 -3.41 -6.14
CA LEU A 4 -12.87 -3.41 -4.85
C LEU A 4 -13.71 -2.13 -4.72
N LEU A 5 -15.02 -2.29 -4.55
CA LEU A 5 -15.93 -1.16 -4.31
C LEU A 5 -15.71 -0.61 -2.88
N PRO A 6 -16.03 0.67 -2.62
CA PRO A 6 -15.89 1.25 -1.26
C PRO A 6 -16.62 0.44 -0.19
N SER A 7 -17.85 -0.02 -0.45
CA SER A 7 -18.60 -0.88 0.47
C SER A 7 -17.94 -2.23 0.73
N GLN A 8 -17.29 -2.82 -0.29
CA GLN A 8 -16.57 -4.07 -0.15
C GLN A 8 -15.26 -3.88 0.64
N GLU A 9 -14.57 -2.75 0.44
CA GLU A 9 -13.40 -2.38 1.24
C GLU A 9 -13.78 -2.20 2.71
N GLN A 10 -14.83 -1.43 2.99
CA GLN A 10 -15.33 -1.25 4.34
C GLN A 10 -15.69 -2.60 4.99
N ARG A 11 -16.37 -3.48 4.26
CA ARG A 11 -16.71 -4.82 4.72
C ARG A 11 -15.46 -5.69 4.97
N LEU A 12 -14.46 -5.61 4.09
CA LEU A 12 -13.17 -6.31 4.26
C LEU A 12 -12.46 -5.85 5.54
N LEU A 13 -12.43 -4.56 5.79
CA LEU A 13 -11.76 -3.99 6.96
C LEU A 13 -12.56 -4.22 8.26
N SER A 14 -13.90 -4.29 8.22
CA SER A 14 -14.74 -4.47 9.39
C SER A 14 -14.61 -5.85 10.04
N VAL A 15 -14.27 -6.88 9.26
CA VAL A 15 -14.09 -8.25 9.79
C VAL A 15 -12.74 -8.47 10.48
N ILE A 16 -11.85 -7.48 10.42
CA ILE A 16 -10.54 -7.51 11.09
C ILE A 16 -10.71 -6.97 12.50
N ARG A 17 -10.76 -7.85 13.49
CA ARG A 17 -11.05 -7.49 14.88
C ARG A 17 -9.81 -6.90 15.57
N PRO A 18 -9.92 -5.74 16.25
CA PRO A 18 -8.79 -5.14 16.97
C PRO A 18 -8.24 -6.04 18.10
N GLY A 19 -9.07 -6.88 18.70
CA GLY A 19 -8.68 -7.83 19.76
C GLY A 19 -7.93 -9.06 19.26
N GLU A 20 -7.85 -9.31 17.95
CA GLU A 20 -7.01 -10.39 17.41
C GLU A 20 -5.52 -10.04 17.57
N PRO A 21 -4.64 -11.02 17.89
CA PRO A 21 -3.22 -10.75 18.17
C PRO A 21 -2.48 -9.96 17.08
N PHE A 22 -2.91 -10.08 15.82
CA PHE A 22 -2.36 -9.38 14.67
C PHE A 22 -3.42 -8.53 13.93
N GLY A 23 -4.61 -8.39 14.47
CA GLY A 23 -5.70 -7.62 13.86
C GLY A 23 -5.30 -6.17 13.53
N PRO A 24 -4.76 -5.39 14.47
CA PRO A 24 -4.33 -4.01 14.19
C PRO A 24 -3.30 -3.93 13.06
N ARG A 25 -2.28 -4.81 13.06
CA ARG A 25 -1.29 -4.90 11.97
C ARG A 25 -1.94 -5.24 10.63
N ASP A 26 -2.82 -6.24 10.61
CA ASP A 26 -3.44 -6.74 9.38
C ASP A 26 -4.36 -5.69 8.76
N ARG A 27 -5.09 -4.95 9.60
CA ARG A 27 -5.91 -3.83 9.17
C ARG A 27 -5.05 -2.73 8.55
N ALA A 28 -4.02 -2.28 9.24
CA ALA A 28 -3.10 -1.25 8.75
C ALA A 28 -2.40 -1.67 7.46
N LEU A 29 -1.96 -2.94 7.37
CA LEU A 29 -1.33 -3.51 6.17
C LEU A 29 -2.28 -3.48 4.97
N ILE A 30 -3.53 -3.94 5.13
CA ILE A 30 -4.51 -3.95 4.03
C ILE A 30 -4.85 -2.53 3.59
N THR A 31 -5.07 -1.61 4.54
CA THR A 31 -5.28 -0.19 4.25
C THR A 31 -4.11 0.40 3.48
N PHE A 32 -2.87 0.17 3.94
CA PHE A 32 -1.66 0.64 3.26
C PHE A 32 -1.55 0.07 1.83
N ALA A 33 -1.85 -1.22 1.66
CA ALA A 33 -1.79 -1.88 0.35
C ALA A 33 -2.82 -1.30 -0.64
N ILE A 34 -4.05 -0.99 -0.19
CA ILE A 34 -5.10 -0.40 -1.01
C ILE A 34 -4.72 1.03 -1.43
N HIS A 35 -4.20 1.84 -0.49
CA HIS A 35 -3.92 3.26 -0.73
C HIS A 35 -2.58 3.54 -1.44
N THR A 36 -1.67 2.55 -1.51
CA THR A 36 -0.40 2.70 -2.23
C THR A 36 -0.35 1.94 -3.56
N GLY A 37 -1.15 0.90 -3.70
CA GLY A 37 -1.13 0.02 -4.87
C GLY A 37 0.21 -0.65 -5.12
N LEU A 38 1.04 -0.84 -4.09
CA LEU A 38 2.33 -1.52 -4.19
C LEU A 38 2.16 -2.99 -4.56
N ARG A 39 3.13 -3.54 -5.30
CA ARG A 39 3.16 -4.97 -5.61
C ARG A 39 3.49 -5.78 -4.36
N SER A 40 3.09 -7.07 -4.34
CA SER A 40 3.33 -7.95 -3.18
C SER A 40 4.79 -7.95 -2.70
N HIS A 41 5.74 -8.04 -3.62
CA HIS A 41 7.16 -8.06 -3.27
C HIS A 41 7.66 -6.67 -2.80
N GLU A 42 7.14 -5.60 -3.37
CA GLU A 42 7.43 -4.23 -2.93
C GLU A 42 6.92 -4.01 -1.50
N LEU A 43 5.66 -4.37 -1.21
CA LEU A 43 5.07 -4.29 0.13
C LEU A 43 5.89 -5.09 1.16
N CYS A 44 6.14 -6.37 0.86
CA CYS A 44 6.88 -7.24 1.78
C CYS A 44 8.36 -6.87 1.90
N GLY A 45 8.92 -6.17 0.90
CA GLY A 45 10.30 -5.70 0.89
C GLY A 45 10.54 -4.43 1.71
N LEU A 46 9.49 -3.74 2.16
CA LEU A 46 9.66 -2.49 2.89
C LEU A 46 10.31 -2.69 4.26
N ASP A 47 11.23 -1.80 4.55
CA ASP A 47 11.77 -1.56 5.89
C ASP A 47 11.15 -0.32 6.50
N VAL A 48 11.27 -0.17 7.82
CA VAL A 48 10.77 0.99 8.54
C VAL A 48 11.36 2.29 7.99
N GLY A 49 12.65 2.32 7.67
CA GLY A 49 13.32 3.50 7.12
C GLY A 49 12.87 3.90 5.70
N HIS A 50 12.19 3.00 4.95
CA HIS A 50 11.62 3.36 3.65
C HIS A 50 10.35 4.23 3.80
N VAL A 51 9.66 4.13 4.94
CA VAL A 51 8.38 4.81 5.18
C VAL A 51 8.40 5.80 6.36
N MET A 52 9.45 5.75 7.20
CA MET A 52 9.64 6.67 8.35
C MET A 52 10.90 7.50 8.18
N THR A 53 10.87 8.74 8.67
CA THR A 53 12.07 9.58 8.83
C THR A 53 12.82 9.20 10.11
N ARG A 54 14.05 9.74 10.28
CA ARG A 54 14.81 9.58 11.52
C ARG A 54 14.12 10.19 12.73
N ASP A 55 13.35 11.26 12.52
CA ASP A 55 12.59 11.96 13.55
C ASP A 55 11.23 11.30 13.86
N SER A 56 11.04 10.06 13.40
CA SER A 56 9.83 9.26 13.63
C SER A 56 8.54 9.82 12.99
N PHE A 57 8.64 10.58 11.93
CA PHE A 57 7.49 10.99 11.11
C PHE A 57 7.34 10.08 9.89
N PRO A 58 6.09 9.79 9.45
CA PRO A 58 5.88 9.08 8.19
C PRO A 58 6.35 9.93 7.02
N ARG A 59 7.08 9.30 6.08
CA ARG A 59 7.51 9.96 4.85
C ARG A 59 6.32 10.36 3.99
N GLN A 60 6.49 11.37 3.14
CA GLN A 60 5.50 11.73 2.12
C GLN A 60 5.56 10.81 0.90
N TRP A 61 6.66 10.09 0.71
CA TRP A 61 6.96 9.24 -0.43
C TRP A 61 7.60 7.93 0.04
N VAL A 62 7.30 6.87 -0.66
CA VAL A 62 8.06 5.61 -0.57
C VAL A 62 8.77 5.35 -1.89
N GLU A 63 10.05 5.03 -1.81
CA GLU A 63 10.81 4.57 -2.96
C GLU A 63 10.71 3.05 -3.07
N VAL A 64 10.39 2.57 -4.26
CA VAL A 64 10.28 1.15 -4.53
C VAL A 64 11.06 0.78 -5.79
N VAL A 65 11.76 -0.34 -5.73
CA VAL A 65 12.48 -0.91 -6.86
C VAL A 65 11.52 -1.81 -7.64
N GLY A 66 11.26 -1.45 -8.88
CA GLY A 66 10.43 -2.21 -9.79
C GLY A 66 11.22 -3.20 -10.63
N LYS A 67 10.57 -3.79 -11.64
CA LYS A 67 11.21 -4.72 -12.58
C LYS A 67 12.34 -4.01 -13.35
N GLY A 68 13.53 -4.63 -13.37
CA GLY A 68 14.73 -4.11 -14.05
C GLY A 68 15.37 -2.96 -13.27
N ASP A 69 15.38 -3.03 -11.95
CA ASP A 69 16.02 -2.10 -11.00
C ASP A 69 15.60 -0.62 -11.15
N ARG A 70 14.44 -0.40 -11.79
CA ARG A 70 13.90 0.96 -11.92
C ARG A 70 13.29 1.40 -10.60
N VAL A 71 13.88 2.44 -10.01
CA VAL A 71 13.33 3.09 -8.82
C VAL A 71 12.18 4.01 -9.22
N ARG A 72 11.08 3.96 -8.47
CA ARG A 72 10.00 4.93 -8.56
C ARG A 72 9.59 5.39 -7.17
N GLN A 73 9.08 6.60 -7.11
CA GLN A 73 8.50 7.17 -5.90
C GLN A 73 6.97 7.07 -5.97
N VAL A 74 6.37 6.58 -4.88
CA VAL A 74 4.92 6.51 -4.70
C VAL A 74 4.55 7.45 -3.56
N PRO A 75 3.72 8.50 -3.79
CA PRO A 75 3.31 9.39 -2.73
C PRO A 75 2.39 8.65 -1.75
N LEU A 76 2.58 8.95 -0.47
CA LEU A 76 1.76 8.43 0.62
C LEU A 76 0.70 9.48 1.00
N ASN A 77 -0.55 9.22 0.67
CA ASN A 77 -1.68 10.04 1.10
C ASN A 77 -1.87 9.97 2.63
N PRO A 78 -2.69 10.83 3.23
CA PRO A 78 -2.89 10.86 4.68
C PRO A 78 -3.28 9.50 5.28
N ILE A 79 -4.14 8.72 4.60
CA ILE A 79 -4.57 7.39 5.06
C ILE A 79 -3.42 6.39 5.04
N ALA A 80 -2.60 6.40 3.98
CA ALA A 80 -1.41 5.55 3.90
C ALA A 80 -0.37 5.91 4.98
N ARG A 81 -0.18 7.20 5.25
CA ARG A 81 0.72 7.66 6.33
C ARG A 81 0.22 7.23 7.70
N GLN A 82 -1.09 7.32 7.97
CA GLN A 82 -1.66 6.82 9.22
C GLN A 82 -1.46 5.30 9.34
N ALA A 83 -1.67 4.55 8.27
CA ALA A 83 -1.43 3.10 8.27
C ALA A 83 0.05 2.75 8.57
N VAL A 84 1.00 3.56 8.10
CA VAL A 84 2.42 3.40 8.48
C VAL A 84 2.63 3.61 9.98
N LEU A 85 2.04 4.64 10.57
CA LEU A 85 2.11 4.88 12.02
C LEU A 85 1.53 3.72 12.81
N ASP A 86 0.38 3.20 12.39
CA ASP A 86 -0.28 2.06 13.04
C ASP A 86 0.59 0.79 12.96
N LEU A 87 1.25 0.53 11.81
CA LEU A 87 2.18 -0.59 11.63
C LEU A 87 3.40 -0.47 12.56
N VAL A 88 4.02 0.71 12.61
CA VAL A 88 5.20 0.96 13.46
C VAL A 88 4.81 0.90 14.94
N HIS A 89 3.67 1.47 15.31
CA HIS A 89 3.13 1.39 16.66
C HIS A 89 2.87 -0.08 17.08
N PHE A 90 2.23 -0.86 16.21
CA PHE A 90 2.02 -2.29 16.43
C PHE A 90 3.34 -3.01 16.64
N ASN A 91 4.33 -2.80 15.77
CA ASN A 91 5.63 -3.44 15.90
C ASN A 91 6.28 -3.11 17.25
N ARG A 92 6.28 -1.84 17.64
CA ARG A 92 6.84 -1.38 18.91
C ARG A 92 6.12 -1.99 20.11
N SER A 93 4.79 -2.00 20.12
CA SER A 93 3.98 -2.53 21.22
C SER A 93 4.12 -4.05 21.42
N ARG A 94 4.57 -4.75 20.37
CA ARG A 94 4.82 -6.20 20.39
C ARG A 94 6.29 -6.57 20.57
N GLY A 95 7.17 -5.59 20.84
CA GLY A 95 8.61 -5.82 21.00
C GLY A 95 9.34 -6.17 19.70
N PHE A 96 8.73 -5.92 18.52
CA PHE A 96 9.45 -6.05 17.25
C PHE A 96 10.37 -4.87 17.03
N ALA A 97 11.50 -5.12 16.36
CA ALA A 97 12.46 -4.07 16.03
C ALA A 97 11.81 -3.04 15.06
N VAL A 98 12.09 -1.75 15.34
CA VAL A 98 11.62 -0.61 14.54
C VAL A 98 12.78 0.29 14.07
N ALA A 99 13.99 -0.25 14.04
CA ALA A 99 15.14 0.44 13.42
C ALA A 99 14.91 0.63 11.91
N GLY A 100 15.61 1.57 11.29
CA GLY A 100 15.41 1.88 9.86
C GLY A 100 15.60 0.68 8.93
N SER A 101 16.46 -0.26 9.26
CA SER A 101 16.70 -1.52 8.52
C SER A 101 15.79 -2.67 8.94
N SER A 102 14.89 -2.47 9.91
CA SER A 102 13.96 -3.50 10.36
C SER A 102 12.81 -3.65 9.40
N PRO A 103 12.31 -4.88 9.12
CA PRO A 103 11.16 -5.09 8.27
C PRO A 103 9.92 -4.35 8.79
N LEU A 104 9.22 -3.63 7.93
CA LEU A 104 7.95 -2.98 8.27
C LEU A 104 6.85 -4.02 8.56
N LEU A 105 6.79 -5.06 7.74
CA LEU A 105 5.81 -6.14 7.85
C LEU A 105 6.49 -7.40 8.41
N VAL A 106 6.06 -7.81 9.60
CA VAL A 106 6.68 -8.92 10.34
C VAL A 106 5.71 -10.07 10.58
N THR A 107 6.24 -11.29 10.65
CA THR A 107 5.54 -12.50 11.10
C THR A 107 5.58 -12.62 12.63
N ARG A 108 4.84 -13.62 13.17
CA ARG A 108 4.91 -13.97 14.60
C ARG A 108 6.31 -14.37 15.08
N CYS A 109 7.15 -14.84 14.14
CA CYS A 109 8.52 -15.28 14.43
C CYS A 109 9.55 -14.15 14.20
N HIS A 110 9.17 -12.89 14.30
CA HIS A 110 10.05 -11.71 14.13
C HIS A 110 10.78 -11.65 12.78
N ARG A 111 10.26 -12.33 11.76
CA ARG A 111 10.83 -12.33 10.41
C ARG A 111 9.98 -11.48 9.45
N ARG A 112 10.61 -11.00 8.39
CA ARG A 112 9.91 -10.33 7.28
C ARG A 112 8.74 -11.17 6.78
N LEU A 113 7.59 -10.54 6.54
CA LEU A 113 6.40 -11.21 6.02
C LEU A 113 6.64 -11.69 4.59
N PRO A 114 6.54 -13.01 4.30
CA PRO A 114 6.64 -13.53 2.94
C PRO A 114 5.45 -13.12 2.07
N THR A 115 5.65 -12.97 0.77
CA THR A 115 4.58 -12.62 -0.19
C THR A 115 3.45 -13.67 -0.23
N ARG A 116 3.77 -14.94 0.03
CA ARG A 116 2.76 -16.00 0.15
C ARG A 116 1.87 -15.74 1.37
N SER A 117 2.47 -15.49 2.54
CA SER A 117 1.72 -15.20 3.77
C SER A 117 0.86 -13.93 3.65
N LEU A 118 1.31 -12.92 2.89
CA LEU A 118 0.49 -11.75 2.58
C LEU A 118 -0.77 -12.14 1.79
N ARG A 119 -0.63 -13.00 0.78
CA ARG A 119 -1.79 -13.48 -0.02
C ARG A 119 -2.75 -14.29 0.82
N ASP A 120 -2.23 -15.24 1.61
CA ASP A 120 -3.02 -16.11 2.50
C ASP A 120 -3.79 -15.27 3.55
N LEU A 121 -3.16 -14.21 4.07
CA LEU A 121 -3.78 -13.25 4.98
C LEU A 121 -4.95 -12.52 4.32
N ILE A 122 -4.75 -11.96 3.14
CA ILE A 122 -5.79 -11.23 2.40
C ILE A 122 -6.95 -12.17 2.04
N GLN A 123 -6.65 -13.39 1.59
CA GLN A 123 -7.65 -14.38 1.24
C GLN A 123 -8.50 -14.78 2.44
N ARG A 124 -7.90 -14.99 3.61
CA ARG A 124 -8.60 -15.28 4.87
C ARG A 124 -9.60 -14.19 5.25
N TYR A 125 -9.22 -12.91 5.14
CA TYR A 125 -10.14 -11.80 5.44
C TYR A 125 -11.20 -11.61 4.35
N ARG A 126 -10.87 -11.86 3.10
CA ARG A 126 -11.84 -11.91 2.01
C ARG A 126 -12.94 -12.94 2.27
N GLU A 127 -12.58 -14.15 2.71
CA GLU A 127 -13.51 -15.23 3.07
C GLU A 127 -14.36 -14.85 4.28
N ARG A 128 -13.77 -14.30 5.33
CA ARG A 128 -14.50 -13.78 6.50
C ARG A 128 -15.49 -12.67 6.15
N ALA A 129 -15.14 -11.82 5.20
CA ALA A 129 -15.99 -10.74 4.71
C ALA A 129 -17.03 -11.23 3.70
N ASP A 130 -17.02 -12.51 3.34
CA ASP A 130 -17.92 -13.10 2.34
C ASP A 130 -18.00 -12.25 1.06
N LEU A 131 -16.83 -11.96 0.48
CA LEU A 131 -16.74 -11.17 -0.74
C LEU A 131 -16.64 -12.08 -1.97
N ASP A 132 -17.52 -11.87 -2.94
CA ASP A 132 -17.51 -12.61 -4.22
C ASP A 132 -16.36 -12.24 -5.14
N ILE A 133 -15.65 -11.15 -4.84
CA ILE A 133 -14.49 -10.69 -5.59
C ILE A 133 -13.20 -11.34 -5.05
N GLN A 134 -12.29 -11.71 -5.95
CA GLN A 134 -10.95 -12.08 -5.54
C GLN A 134 -10.19 -10.87 -4.98
N CYS A 135 -9.81 -10.93 -3.70
CA CYS A 135 -8.95 -9.93 -3.08
C CYS A 135 -7.50 -10.41 -3.11
N THR A 136 -6.66 -9.65 -3.77
CA THR A 136 -5.21 -9.89 -3.85
C THR A 136 -4.50 -8.52 -3.83
N PRO A 137 -3.20 -8.44 -3.55
CA PRO A 137 -2.46 -7.19 -3.72
C PRO A 137 -2.61 -6.60 -5.13
N HIS A 138 -2.82 -7.45 -6.14
CA HIS A 138 -3.06 -7.00 -7.50
C HIS A 138 -4.44 -6.36 -7.67
N THR A 139 -5.46 -6.92 -7.05
CA THR A 139 -6.81 -6.32 -6.99
C THR A 139 -6.76 -4.96 -6.30
N PHE A 140 -6.04 -4.82 -5.18
CA PHE A 140 -5.89 -3.54 -4.47
C PHE A 140 -5.18 -2.50 -5.35
N ARG A 141 -4.14 -2.92 -6.06
CA ARG A 141 -3.44 -2.04 -7.01
C ARG A 141 -4.37 -1.57 -8.14
N HIS A 142 -5.22 -2.45 -8.67
CA HIS A 142 -6.21 -2.05 -9.69
C HIS A 142 -7.27 -1.11 -9.13
N THR A 143 -7.71 -1.36 -7.90
CA THR A 143 -8.64 -0.48 -7.19
C THR A 143 -8.05 0.92 -7.04
N MET A 144 -6.83 1.02 -6.53
CA MET A 144 -6.12 2.30 -6.41
C MET A 144 -5.97 2.98 -7.78
N ALA A 145 -5.54 2.22 -8.80
CA ALA A 145 -5.37 2.76 -10.14
C ALA A 145 -6.66 3.32 -10.74
N SER A 146 -7.78 2.61 -10.56
CA SER A 146 -9.09 3.04 -11.04
C SER A 146 -9.58 4.30 -10.31
N ARG A 147 -9.45 4.34 -8.99
CA ARG A 147 -9.81 5.52 -8.19
C ARG A 147 -8.94 6.72 -8.55
N LEU A 148 -7.63 6.51 -8.66
CA LEU A 148 -6.71 7.59 -9.03
C LEU A 148 -7.02 8.13 -10.43
N ALA A 149 -7.44 7.29 -11.38
CA ALA A 149 -7.82 7.71 -12.72
C ALA A 149 -9.07 8.60 -12.73
N ASN A 150 -9.93 8.52 -11.71
CA ASN A 150 -11.11 9.37 -11.58
C ASN A 150 -10.80 10.76 -11.01
N CYS A 151 -9.67 10.93 -10.31
CA CYS A 151 -9.33 12.18 -9.62
C CYS A 151 -8.00 12.80 -10.07
N ALA A 152 -7.23 12.12 -10.94
CA ALA A 152 -5.95 12.58 -11.42
C ALA A 152 -5.76 12.34 -12.93
N SER A 153 -4.84 13.08 -13.55
CA SER A 153 -4.52 12.92 -14.97
C SER A 153 -3.86 11.57 -15.25
N LEU A 154 -4.01 11.07 -16.48
CA LEU A 154 -3.42 9.80 -16.91
C LEU A 154 -1.89 9.72 -16.72
N PRO A 155 -1.09 10.80 -16.95
CA PRO A 155 0.34 10.81 -16.63
C PRO A 155 0.63 10.53 -15.15
N VAL A 156 -0.15 11.13 -14.21
CA VAL A 156 -0.03 10.89 -12.75
C VAL A 156 -0.25 9.41 -12.45
N VAL A 157 -1.33 8.83 -12.96
CA VAL A 157 -1.66 7.40 -12.77
C VAL A 157 -0.52 6.50 -13.25
N LYS A 158 -0.01 6.75 -14.46
CA LYS A 158 1.10 5.96 -15.05
C LYS A 158 2.37 6.05 -14.22
N THR A 159 2.73 7.24 -13.74
CA THR A 159 3.92 7.48 -12.92
C THR A 159 3.82 6.76 -11.57
N VAL A 160 2.72 6.91 -10.85
CA VAL A 160 2.49 6.24 -9.56
C VAL A 160 2.54 4.71 -9.72
N LEU A 161 1.93 4.18 -10.77
CA LEU A 161 1.92 2.75 -11.02
C LEU A 161 3.24 2.20 -11.56
N GLY A 162 4.11 3.03 -12.12
CA GLY A 162 5.38 2.58 -12.74
C GLY A 162 5.13 1.64 -13.92
N HIS A 163 4.22 2.01 -14.82
CA HIS A 163 3.98 1.27 -16.06
C HIS A 163 5.08 1.58 -17.06
N ALA A 164 6.00 0.64 -17.26
CA ALA A 164 7.19 0.80 -18.13
C ALA A 164 6.89 0.71 -19.64
N ARG A 165 5.69 0.35 -20.07
CA ARG A 165 5.35 0.26 -21.50
C ARG A 165 4.62 1.50 -21.97
N LEU A 166 5.39 2.41 -22.56
CA LEU A 166 4.92 3.39 -23.52
C LEU A 166 5.14 2.79 -24.91
N SER A 167 4.13 2.14 -25.47
CA SER A 167 4.05 2.07 -26.92
C SER A 167 3.53 3.42 -27.40
N SER A 168 4.29 4.00 -28.34
CA SER A 168 4.03 5.23 -29.12
C SER A 168 4.25 6.57 -28.43
N THR A 169 5.20 7.26 -29.00
CA THR A 169 5.41 8.69 -29.22
C THR A 169 4.21 9.57 -28.84
N GLN A 170 4.05 9.92 -27.56
CA GLN A 170 3.22 11.03 -27.16
C GLN A 170 3.96 11.87 -26.11
N VAL A 171 3.98 13.17 -26.41
CA VAL A 171 4.53 14.30 -25.67
C VAL A 171 4.59 14.00 -24.16
N TYR A 172 5.81 13.92 -23.63
CA TYR A 172 6.07 13.87 -22.20
C TYR A 172 5.61 15.17 -21.54
N THR A 173 4.41 15.23 -21.06
CA THR A 173 4.06 16.19 -20.03
C THR A 173 4.73 15.69 -18.76
N HIS A 174 5.80 16.37 -18.33
CA HIS A 174 6.49 16.07 -17.09
C HIS A 174 5.51 16.24 -15.91
N THR A 175 5.11 15.13 -15.33
CA THR A 175 4.29 15.16 -14.10
C THR A 175 5.16 15.70 -12.97
N THR A 176 4.76 16.82 -12.37
CA THR A 176 5.51 17.41 -11.24
C THR A 176 5.24 16.62 -9.95
N PRO A 177 6.19 16.65 -8.98
CA PRO A 177 5.95 16.09 -7.65
C PRO A 177 4.66 16.59 -7.00
N ALA A 178 4.35 17.87 -7.13
CA ALA A 178 3.11 18.46 -6.60
C ALA A 178 1.85 17.84 -7.22
N GLN A 179 1.84 17.55 -8.52
CA GLN A 179 0.71 16.88 -9.19
C GLN A 179 0.53 15.44 -8.72
N LEU A 180 1.63 14.74 -8.40
CA LEU A 180 1.57 13.38 -7.85
C LEU A 180 0.98 13.38 -6.44
N VAL A 181 1.44 14.27 -5.57
CA VAL A 181 0.90 14.42 -4.21
C VAL A 181 -0.58 14.79 -4.26
N ALA A 182 -0.95 15.84 -5.00
CA ALA A 182 -2.33 16.28 -5.11
C ALA A 182 -3.28 15.19 -5.65
N GLY A 183 -2.81 14.36 -6.59
CA GLY A 183 -3.60 13.23 -7.08
C GLY A 183 -3.83 12.17 -6.01
N MET A 184 -2.81 11.86 -5.21
CA MET A 184 -2.91 10.88 -4.13
C MET A 184 -3.72 11.38 -2.94
N ASP A 185 -3.67 12.69 -2.64
CA ASP A 185 -4.48 13.28 -1.56
C ASP A 185 -5.97 13.24 -1.92
N ARG A 186 -6.37 13.58 -3.16
CA ARG A 186 -7.74 13.42 -3.64
C ARG A 186 -8.23 11.97 -3.60
N LEU A 187 -7.33 11.00 -3.77
CA LEU A 187 -7.67 9.59 -3.62
C LEU A 187 -8.09 9.25 -2.17
N ALA A 188 -7.58 9.97 -1.17
CA ALA A 188 -7.96 9.76 0.23
C ALA A 188 -9.37 10.29 0.55
N GLU A 189 -9.87 11.22 -0.26
CA GLU A 189 -11.18 11.87 -0.11
C GLU A 189 -12.30 11.15 -0.88
N SER A 190 -11.93 10.20 -1.76
CA SER A 190 -12.83 9.45 -2.64
C SER A 190 -13.26 8.11 -2.03
#